data_f404aca92c4b894653f212b4f707f097
#
_entry.id   f404aca92c4b894653f212b4f707f097
#
_cell.length_a   1.000
_cell.length_b   1.000
_cell.length_c   1.000
_cell.angle_alpha   90.00
_cell.angle_beta   90.00
_cell.angle_gamma   90.00
#
_symmetry.space_group_name_H-M   'P 1'
#
loop_
_entity.id
_entity.type
_entity.pdbx_description
1 polymer ?
#
loop_
_entity_poly.entity_id
_entity_poly.type
_entity_poly.pdbx_seq_one_letter_code
_entity_poly.pdbx_strand_id
1 'polypeptide(L)'
;MTSSMSNDSSELGMAKKRDHKIMITEEAINKIPRIKYRDIPESEYDNIWDLAKSVLKISKEENDSNEVAITYSLDSAKLIEQGERYIGIALGNEHDVDPLSDTTAYHLISSTEECVVIVLHNHPSLSDFSLTDVQFLLRYDNVKMMVVVTNLGSISYLVKGKKYDLKKAIALFNEAVDKNNEAEKLKDLQNAADYFLKNSYTVGIDYDNR
;
A
#
# COMPACT_ATOMS: atom_id res chain seq x y z
N MET A 1 -60.25 -29.05 -10.19
CA MET A 1 -59.35 -28.48 -11.20
C MET A 1 -58.76 -27.21 -10.62
N THR A 2 -57.60 -27.34 -10.00
CA THR A 2 -56.90 -26.23 -9.40
C THR A 2 -55.50 -26.28 -9.92
N SER A 3 -55.18 -25.30 -10.75
CA SER A 3 -53.85 -25.09 -11.35
C SER A 3 -52.97 -24.43 -10.32
N SER A 4 -51.89 -25.06 -9.93
CA SER A 4 -50.83 -24.48 -9.13
C SER A 4 -49.86 -23.74 -10.05
N MET A 5 -49.76 -22.47 -9.88
CA MET A 5 -48.67 -21.66 -10.46
C MET A 5 -47.49 -21.67 -9.51
N SER A 6 -46.44 -22.32 -9.91
CA SER A 6 -45.12 -22.23 -9.30
C SER A 6 -44.48 -20.92 -9.65
N ASN A 7 -44.26 -20.04 -8.66
CA ASN A 7 -43.39 -18.90 -8.77
C ASN A 7 -41.95 -19.38 -8.64
N ASP A 8 -41.28 -19.43 -9.77
CA ASP A 8 -39.82 -19.62 -9.82
C ASP A 8 -39.19 -18.19 -9.80
N SER A 9 -38.93 -17.70 -8.60
CA SER A 9 -38.10 -16.51 -8.39
C SER A 9 -36.65 -16.94 -8.35
N SER A 10 -36.03 -16.94 -9.52
CA SER A 10 -34.60 -17.04 -9.65
C SER A 10 -33.95 -15.81 -8.99
N GLU A 11 -33.60 -15.91 -7.71
CA GLU A 11 -32.61 -15.04 -7.09
C GLU A 11 -31.27 -15.26 -7.79
N LEU A 12 -30.97 -14.42 -8.79
CA LEU A 12 -29.60 -14.22 -9.24
C LEU A 12 -28.84 -13.56 -8.08
N GLY A 13 -28.34 -14.38 -7.17
CA GLY A 13 -27.33 -14.00 -6.24
C GLY A 13 -26.10 -13.57 -7.03
N MET A 14 -25.91 -12.26 -7.24
CA MET A 14 -24.62 -11.72 -7.61
C MET A 14 -23.65 -12.09 -6.49
N ALA A 15 -22.92 -13.19 -6.67
CA ALA A 15 -21.79 -13.55 -5.83
C ALA A 15 -20.87 -12.31 -5.81
N LYS A 16 -20.78 -11.61 -4.66
CA LYS A 16 -19.77 -10.60 -4.41
C LYS A 16 -18.43 -11.26 -4.74
N LYS A 17 -17.75 -10.79 -5.76
CA LYS A 17 -16.38 -11.17 -6.08
C LYS A 17 -15.56 -10.78 -4.86
N ARG A 18 -15.33 -11.70 -3.91
CA ARG A 18 -14.34 -11.51 -2.85
C ARG A 18 -13.00 -11.43 -3.55
N ASP A 19 -12.26 -10.41 -3.22
CA ASP A 19 -10.86 -10.31 -3.64
C ASP A 19 -10.14 -11.49 -2.99
N HIS A 20 -9.80 -12.49 -3.78
CA HIS A 20 -9.17 -13.71 -3.29
C HIS A 20 -7.67 -13.54 -3.26
N LYS A 21 -7.05 -14.03 -2.21
CA LYS A 21 -5.59 -14.14 -2.11
C LYS A 21 -5.02 -14.86 -3.33
N ILE A 22 -4.04 -14.24 -3.96
CA ILE A 22 -3.29 -14.77 -5.08
C ILE A 22 -1.95 -15.29 -4.55
N MET A 23 -1.62 -16.55 -4.85
CA MET A 23 -0.33 -17.13 -4.48
C MET A 23 0.79 -16.54 -5.34
N ILE A 24 1.87 -16.11 -4.70
CA ILE A 24 3.01 -15.50 -5.37
C ILE A 24 3.80 -16.55 -6.15
N THR A 25 4.13 -16.26 -7.41
CA THR A 25 4.97 -17.08 -8.28
C THR A 25 6.32 -16.41 -8.55
N GLU A 26 7.31 -17.19 -8.98
CA GLU A 26 8.60 -16.63 -9.45
C GLU A 26 8.40 -15.67 -10.63
N GLU A 27 7.44 -15.97 -11.52
CA GLU A 27 7.11 -15.11 -12.63
C GLU A 27 6.62 -13.73 -12.15
N ALA A 28 5.75 -13.69 -11.15
CA ALA A 28 5.27 -12.44 -10.56
C ALA A 28 6.42 -11.60 -9.99
N ILE A 29 7.35 -12.22 -9.23
CA ILE A 29 8.53 -11.54 -8.68
C ILE A 29 9.42 -10.98 -9.79
N ASN A 30 9.65 -11.76 -10.85
CA ASN A 30 10.50 -11.34 -11.97
C ASN A 30 9.83 -10.28 -12.88
N LYS A 31 8.52 -10.17 -12.82
CA LYS A 31 7.73 -9.24 -13.64
C LYS A 31 7.69 -7.82 -13.05
N ILE A 32 8.06 -7.63 -11.77
CA ILE A 32 8.07 -6.30 -11.14
C ILE A 32 8.88 -5.33 -12.00
N PRO A 33 8.26 -4.24 -12.51
CA PRO A 33 8.96 -3.32 -13.41
C PRO A 33 9.94 -2.43 -12.63
N ARG A 34 11.04 -2.04 -13.29
CA ARG A 34 11.87 -0.94 -12.82
C ARG A 34 11.18 0.37 -13.17
N ILE A 35 10.95 1.20 -12.17
CA ILE A 35 10.28 2.49 -12.34
C ILE A 35 11.14 3.65 -11.82
N LYS A 36 10.85 4.85 -12.31
CA LYS A 36 11.45 6.09 -11.81
C LYS A 36 10.48 6.73 -10.83
N TYR A 37 10.94 6.92 -9.62
CA TYR A 37 10.13 7.53 -8.57
C TYR A 37 10.33 9.05 -8.55
N ARG A 38 9.24 9.81 -8.50
CA ARG A 38 9.33 11.26 -8.35
C ARG A 38 9.85 11.64 -6.97
N ASP A 39 10.61 12.72 -6.88
CA ASP A 39 11.16 13.24 -5.62
C ASP A 39 11.94 12.23 -4.74
N ILE A 40 12.44 11.15 -5.36
CA ILE A 40 13.35 10.15 -4.79
C ILE A 40 14.66 10.22 -5.57
N PRO A 41 15.84 10.15 -4.92
CA PRO A 41 17.14 10.12 -5.61
C PRO A 41 17.23 8.93 -6.59
N GLU A 42 17.78 9.17 -7.78
CA GLU A 42 17.92 8.11 -8.81
C GLU A 42 18.82 6.96 -8.33
N SER A 43 19.78 7.26 -7.45
CA SER A 43 20.64 6.25 -6.80
C SER A 43 19.87 5.20 -5.99
N GLU A 44 18.64 5.52 -5.60
CA GLU A 44 17.78 4.62 -4.79
C GLU A 44 16.87 3.71 -5.63
N TYR A 45 16.72 3.96 -6.94
CA TYR A 45 15.74 3.25 -7.76
C TYR A 45 15.98 1.74 -7.82
N ASP A 46 17.23 1.30 -7.99
CA ASP A 46 17.57 -0.12 -8.01
C ASP A 46 17.38 -0.76 -6.63
N ASN A 47 17.73 -0.06 -5.57
CA ASN A 47 17.53 -0.53 -4.20
C ASN A 47 16.04 -0.72 -3.88
N ILE A 48 15.19 0.26 -4.22
CA ILE A 48 13.73 0.16 -4.02
C ILE A 48 13.15 -0.98 -4.86
N TRP A 49 13.64 -1.19 -6.09
CA TRP A 49 13.21 -2.32 -6.91
C TRP A 49 13.60 -3.67 -6.31
N ASP A 50 14.81 -3.80 -5.76
CA ASP A 50 15.25 -5.02 -5.07
C ASP A 50 14.45 -5.27 -3.78
N LEU A 51 14.11 -4.20 -3.03
CA LEU A 51 13.24 -4.28 -1.87
C LEU A 51 11.81 -4.71 -2.26
N ALA A 52 11.25 -4.21 -3.35
CA ALA A 52 9.94 -4.61 -3.85
C ALA A 52 9.89 -6.11 -4.20
N LYS A 53 10.98 -6.63 -4.81
CA LYS A 53 11.12 -8.08 -5.04
C LYS A 53 11.27 -8.86 -3.74
N SER A 54 11.98 -8.31 -2.77
CA SER A 54 12.18 -8.92 -1.45
C SER A 54 10.88 -9.04 -0.68
N VAL A 55 9.98 -8.04 -0.74
CA VAL A 55 8.63 -8.12 -0.16
C VAL A 55 7.90 -9.36 -0.68
N LEU A 56 7.84 -9.57 -2.00
CA LEU A 56 7.16 -10.74 -2.56
C LEU A 56 7.88 -12.06 -2.22
N LYS A 57 9.22 -12.08 -2.18
CA LYS A 57 9.97 -13.29 -1.79
C LYS A 57 9.69 -13.70 -0.37
N ILE A 58 9.79 -12.77 0.59
CA ILE A 58 9.51 -13.04 2.01
C ILE A 58 8.06 -13.45 2.18
N SER A 59 7.12 -12.75 1.54
CA SER A 59 5.70 -13.09 1.57
C SER A 59 5.45 -14.51 1.07
N LYS A 60 6.09 -14.92 -0.01
CA LYS A 60 5.96 -16.26 -0.59
C LYS A 60 6.58 -17.35 0.29
N GLU A 61 7.81 -17.12 0.76
CA GLU A 61 8.63 -18.14 1.39
C GLU A 61 8.37 -18.28 2.89
N GLU A 62 8.03 -17.19 3.57
CA GLU A 62 7.95 -17.11 5.03
C GLU A 62 6.54 -16.76 5.55
N ASN A 63 5.63 -16.27 4.69
CA ASN A 63 4.32 -15.77 5.12
C ASN A 63 3.14 -16.25 4.25
N ASP A 64 3.23 -17.40 3.61
CA ASP A 64 2.13 -18.02 2.84
C ASP A 64 1.44 -17.05 1.84
N SER A 65 2.22 -16.18 1.19
CA SER A 65 1.73 -15.12 0.28
C SER A 65 0.75 -14.11 0.93
N ASN A 66 0.80 -13.95 2.25
CA ASN A 66 0.11 -12.90 2.99
C ASN A 66 0.90 -11.58 2.93
N GLU A 67 0.38 -10.53 3.54
CA GLU A 67 1.04 -9.23 3.55
C GLU A 67 2.36 -9.25 4.32
N VAL A 68 3.36 -8.58 3.76
CA VAL A 68 4.66 -8.31 4.37
C VAL A 68 4.97 -6.84 4.13
N ALA A 69 5.47 -6.15 5.14
CA ALA A 69 5.97 -4.79 4.99
C ALA A 69 7.48 -4.73 5.21
N ILE A 70 8.17 -3.98 4.35
CA ILE A 70 9.57 -3.58 4.54
C ILE A 70 9.60 -2.08 4.74
N THR A 71 10.17 -1.64 5.86
CA THR A 71 10.45 -0.23 6.15
C THR A 71 11.92 0.03 5.92
N TYR A 72 12.24 1.06 5.16
CA TYR A 72 13.60 1.41 4.74
C TYR A 72 13.84 2.92 4.91
N SER A 73 15.06 3.31 5.30
CA SER A 73 15.46 4.73 5.37
C SER A 73 16.36 5.13 4.21
N LEU A 74 16.05 6.25 3.55
CA LEU A 74 16.93 6.88 2.55
C LEU A 74 18.27 7.34 3.14
N ASP A 75 18.34 7.55 4.47
CA ASP A 75 19.57 7.85 5.21
C ASP A 75 20.36 6.61 5.60
N SER A 76 20.21 5.51 4.87
CA SER A 76 20.82 4.21 5.18
C SER A 76 22.34 4.29 5.40
N ALA A 77 23.05 5.08 4.61
CA ALA A 77 24.50 5.25 4.77
C ALA A 77 24.88 5.84 6.14
N LYS A 78 24.15 6.87 6.59
CA LYS A 78 24.33 7.50 7.91
C LYS A 78 24.04 6.52 9.05
N LEU A 79 22.94 5.76 8.94
CA LEU A 79 22.58 4.77 9.95
C LEU A 79 23.60 3.63 10.05
N ILE A 80 24.13 3.17 8.90
CA ILE A 80 25.18 2.13 8.85
C ILE A 80 26.46 2.66 9.55
N GLU A 81 26.88 3.89 9.30
CA GLU A 81 28.04 4.49 9.96
C GLU A 81 27.87 4.60 11.49
N GLN A 82 26.61 4.77 11.94
CA GLN A 82 26.25 4.81 13.36
C GLN A 82 26.05 3.43 13.99
N GLY A 83 26.16 2.34 13.19
CA GLY A 83 25.88 0.97 13.63
C GLY A 83 24.40 0.68 13.86
N GLU A 84 23.52 1.48 13.30
CA GLU A 84 22.06 1.35 13.44
C GLU A 84 21.46 0.53 12.27
N ARG A 85 20.33 -0.09 12.54
CA ARG A 85 19.56 -0.79 11.50
C ARG A 85 18.76 0.20 10.68
N TYR A 86 18.70 -0.02 9.37
CA TYR A 86 18.01 0.84 8.40
C TYR A 86 16.91 0.11 7.59
N ILE A 87 16.67 -1.16 7.90
CA ILE A 87 15.61 -2.00 7.32
C ILE A 87 14.89 -2.72 8.44
N GLY A 88 13.57 -2.58 8.49
CA GLY A 88 12.66 -3.36 9.32
C GLY A 88 11.74 -4.21 8.47
N ILE A 89 11.33 -5.39 8.97
CA ILE A 89 10.46 -6.33 8.25
C ILE A 89 9.35 -6.77 9.18
N ALA A 90 8.10 -6.50 8.81
CA ALA A 90 6.90 -6.93 9.52
C ALA A 90 6.12 -7.96 8.70
N LEU A 91 5.64 -9.01 9.36
CA LEU A 91 4.78 -10.04 8.77
C LEU A 91 3.34 -9.79 9.19
N GLY A 92 2.44 -9.74 8.22
CA GLY A 92 1.01 -9.52 8.40
C GLY A 92 0.18 -10.78 8.13
N ASN A 93 -1.11 -10.56 7.92
CA ASN A 93 -2.06 -11.60 7.51
C ASN A 93 -2.54 -11.37 6.05
N GLU A 94 -3.64 -12.00 5.64
CA GLU A 94 -4.19 -11.85 4.28
C GLU A 94 -4.74 -10.44 3.99
N HIS A 95 -5.01 -9.63 5.00
CA HIS A 95 -5.79 -8.40 4.87
C HIS A 95 -5.08 -7.16 5.38
N ASP A 96 -4.05 -7.32 6.20
CA ASP A 96 -3.30 -6.21 6.75
C ASP A 96 -1.89 -6.60 7.20
N VAL A 97 -1.01 -5.61 7.25
CA VAL A 97 0.30 -5.65 7.91
C VAL A 97 0.52 -4.34 8.67
N ASP A 98 0.92 -4.44 9.94
CA ASP A 98 1.34 -3.27 10.71
C ASP A 98 2.87 -3.14 10.66
N PRO A 99 3.43 -2.16 9.89
CA PRO A 99 4.87 -1.93 9.85
C PRO A 99 5.48 -1.68 11.23
N LEU A 100 4.70 -1.11 12.16
CA LEU A 100 5.17 -0.79 13.51
C LEU A 100 5.30 -2.00 14.44
N SER A 101 4.86 -3.18 14.01
CA SER A 101 5.07 -4.43 14.74
C SER A 101 6.53 -4.89 14.74
N ASP A 102 7.34 -4.44 13.77
CA ASP A 102 8.79 -4.61 13.77
C ASP A 102 9.50 -3.50 14.53
N THR A 103 10.43 -3.86 15.43
CA THR A 103 11.12 -2.91 16.29
C THR A 103 11.97 -1.90 15.51
N THR A 104 12.63 -2.33 14.43
CA THR A 104 13.45 -1.44 13.60
C THR A 104 12.55 -0.48 12.82
N ALA A 105 11.48 -0.97 12.21
CA ALA A 105 10.51 -0.13 11.51
C ALA A 105 9.86 0.89 12.46
N TYR A 106 9.46 0.43 13.66
CA TYR A 106 8.95 1.33 14.71
C TYR A 106 9.95 2.44 15.04
N HIS A 107 11.23 2.10 15.23
CA HIS A 107 12.27 3.08 15.52
C HIS A 107 12.46 4.07 14.36
N LEU A 108 12.56 3.60 13.12
CA LEU A 108 12.70 4.45 11.95
C LEU A 108 11.52 5.43 11.80
N ILE A 109 10.29 4.97 11.99
CA ILE A 109 9.08 5.78 11.84
C ILE A 109 8.87 6.73 13.02
N SER A 110 9.28 6.37 14.27
CA SER A 110 9.03 7.18 15.45
C SER A 110 10.15 8.15 15.81
N SER A 111 11.39 7.89 15.39
CA SER A 111 12.58 8.63 15.83
C SER A 111 13.21 9.52 14.77
N THR A 112 12.86 9.34 13.49
CA THR A 112 13.39 10.14 12.40
C THR A 112 12.59 11.43 12.25
N GLU A 113 13.25 12.58 12.32
CA GLU A 113 12.61 13.89 12.15
C GLU A 113 12.46 14.26 10.67
N GLU A 114 13.32 13.73 9.80
CA GLU A 114 13.33 14.02 8.36
C GLU A 114 12.36 13.10 7.60
N CYS A 115 11.82 13.60 6.49
CA CYS A 115 10.91 12.85 5.61
C CYS A 115 11.71 11.94 4.67
N VAL A 116 12.25 10.84 5.19
CA VAL A 116 13.21 9.93 4.51
C VAL A 116 12.84 8.45 4.59
N VAL A 117 11.73 8.11 5.26
CA VAL A 117 11.31 6.71 5.42
C VAL A 117 10.48 6.26 4.23
N ILE A 118 10.77 5.08 3.70
CA ILE A 118 9.99 4.39 2.67
C ILE A 118 9.38 3.14 3.28
N VAL A 119 8.08 2.92 3.06
CA VAL A 119 7.37 1.69 3.44
C VAL A 119 6.90 0.98 2.19
N LEU A 120 7.37 -0.24 1.98
CA LEU A 120 6.92 -1.12 0.91
C LEU A 120 6.11 -2.26 1.52
N HIS A 121 4.98 -2.62 0.92
CA HIS A 121 4.23 -3.82 1.32
C HIS A 121 3.57 -4.47 0.11
N ASN A 122 3.19 -5.74 0.23
CA ASN A 122 2.42 -6.40 -0.80
C ASN A 122 0.94 -6.47 -0.44
N HIS A 123 0.11 -6.43 -1.48
CA HIS A 123 -1.29 -6.80 -1.39
C HIS A 123 -1.51 -8.20 -1.98
N PRO A 124 -2.10 -9.14 -1.21
CA PRO A 124 -2.38 -10.49 -1.68
C PRO A 124 -3.36 -10.57 -2.86
N SER A 125 -4.13 -9.51 -3.08
CA SER A 125 -5.08 -9.35 -4.19
C SER A 125 -4.53 -8.45 -5.32
N LEU A 126 -5.41 -7.96 -6.17
CA LEU A 126 -5.10 -6.96 -7.22
C LEU A 126 -5.38 -5.52 -6.76
N SER A 127 -5.74 -5.33 -5.50
CA SER A 127 -6.07 -4.01 -4.97
C SER A 127 -4.86 -3.08 -4.95
N ASP A 128 -5.10 -1.84 -5.30
CA ASP A 128 -4.19 -0.73 -5.11
C ASP A 128 -4.22 -0.27 -3.64
N PHE A 129 -3.63 0.88 -3.33
CA PHE A 129 -3.64 1.44 -1.99
C PHE A 129 -5.03 1.43 -1.35
N SER A 130 -5.10 0.95 -0.13
CA SER A 130 -6.29 1.05 0.72
C SER A 130 -6.38 2.44 1.37
N LEU A 131 -7.55 2.75 1.92
CA LEU A 131 -7.72 3.99 2.70
C LEU A 131 -6.83 4.00 3.97
N THR A 132 -6.55 2.81 4.51
CA THR A 132 -5.63 2.64 5.66
C THR A 132 -4.20 2.99 5.29
N ASP A 133 -3.74 2.61 4.10
CA ASP A 133 -2.40 2.98 3.61
C ASP A 133 -2.26 4.48 3.43
N VAL A 134 -3.28 5.12 2.84
CA VAL A 134 -3.33 6.58 2.73
C VAL A 134 -3.27 7.23 4.11
N GLN A 135 -4.08 6.74 5.06
CA GLN A 135 -4.09 7.24 6.43
C GLN A 135 -2.72 7.09 7.10
N PHE A 136 -2.04 5.96 6.89
CA PHE A 136 -0.69 5.71 7.41
C PHE A 136 0.31 6.73 6.85
N LEU A 137 0.32 6.96 5.53
CA LEU A 137 1.17 7.97 4.90
C LEU A 137 0.95 9.37 5.49
N LEU A 138 -0.32 9.75 5.72
CA LEU A 138 -0.65 11.08 6.27
C LEU A 138 -0.32 11.22 7.74
N ARG A 139 -0.42 10.13 8.51
CA ARG A 139 -0.18 10.12 9.95
C ARG A 139 1.28 10.31 10.33
N TYR A 140 2.21 9.80 9.51
CA TYR A 140 3.64 9.83 9.81
C TYR A 140 4.36 10.77 8.85
N ASP A 141 4.76 11.96 9.36
CA ASP A 141 5.38 13.02 8.55
C ASP A 141 6.71 12.61 7.94
N ASN A 142 7.45 11.73 8.62
CA ASN A 142 8.73 11.20 8.18
C ASN A 142 8.64 10.08 7.14
N VAL A 143 7.44 9.51 6.91
CA VAL A 143 7.23 8.58 5.79
C VAL A 143 7.16 9.37 4.49
N LYS A 144 8.23 9.27 3.69
CA LYS A 144 8.40 9.94 2.41
C LYS A 144 7.59 9.29 1.30
N MET A 145 7.59 7.96 1.27
CA MET A 145 6.95 7.19 0.20
C MET A 145 6.37 5.89 0.73
N MET A 146 5.23 5.51 0.19
CA MET A 146 4.68 4.16 0.30
C MET A 146 4.64 3.50 -1.06
N VAL A 147 4.93 2.20 -1.09
CA VAL A 147 4.91 1.35 -2.28
C VAL A 147 4.04 0.13 -2.00
N VAL A 148 3.11 -0.15 -2.89
CA VAL A 148 2.32 -1.40 -2.90
C VAL A 148 2.78 -2.25 -4.07
N VAL A 149 3.01 -3.54 -3.81
CA VAL A 149 3.31 -4.54 -4.84
C VAL A 149 2.22 -5.60 -4.78
N THR A 150 1.45 -5.80 -5.83
CA THR A 150 0.47 -6.89 -5.84
C THR A 150 1.15 -8.25 -5.95
N ASN A 151 0.49 -9.32 -5.48
CA ASN A 151 1.03 -10.69 -5.63
C ASN A 151 1.16 -11.14 -7.10
N LEU A 152 0.72 -10.34 -8.08
CA LEU A 152 0.98 -10.53 -9.51
C LEU A 152 2.14 -9.68 -10.05
N GLY A 153 2.82 -8.88 -9.22
CA GLY A 153 3.99 -8.09 -9.59
C GLY A 153 3.69 -6.73 -10.22
N SER A 154 2.44 -6.21 -10.14
CA SER A 154 2.17 -4.80 -10.41
C SER A 154 2.66 -3.95 -9.24
N ILE A 155 3.08 -2.72 -9.50
CA ILE A 155 3.62 -1.83 -8.49
C ILE A 155 2.95 -0.46 -8.57
N SER A 156 2.60 0.09 -7.40
CA SER A 156 2.08 1.45 -7.24
C SER A 156 2.86 2.19 -6.17
N TYR A 157 2.96 3.51 -6.27
CA TYR A 157 3.57 4.31 -5.21
C TYR A 157 2.84 5.61 -4.95
N LEU A 158 2.93 6.05 -3.70
CA LEU A 158 2.56 7.38 -3.22
C LEU A 158 3.78 8.06 -2.64
N VAL A 159 4.15 9.25 -3.11
CA VAL A 159 5.30 9.99 -2.61
C VAL A 159 4.94 11.43 -2.24
N LYS A 160 5.33 11.86 -1.04
CA LYS A 160 5.24 13.27 -0.62
C LYS A 160 6.25 14.09 -1.40
N GLY A 161 5.76 14.93 -2.30
CA GLY A 161 6.58 15.82 -3.11
C GLY A 161 6.96 17.10 -2.39
N LYS A 162 7.73 17.98 -3.07
CA LYS A 162 8.17 19.27 -2.51
C LYS A 162 7.03 20.23 -2.17
N LYS A 163 5.85 20.02 -2.76
CA LYS A 163 4.64 20.85 -2.53
C LYS A 163 3.65 20.21 -1.57
N TYR A 164 4.07 19.15 -0.88
CA TYR A 164 3.22 18.46 0.09
C TYR A 164 2.71 19.42 1.18
N ASP A 165 1.40 19.36 1.43
CA ASP A 165 0.73 20.16 2.45
C ASP A 165 -0.19 19.24 3.26
N LEU A 166 0.25 18.89 4.47
CA LEU A 166 -0.47 17.97 5.34
C LEU A 166 -1.91 18.43 5.62
N LYS A 167 -2.13 19.73 5.84
CA LYS A 167 -3.48 20.24 6.17
C LYS A 167 -4.43 20.04 5.00
N LYS A 168 -3.97 20.31 3.78
CA LYS A 168 -4.76 20.07 2.56
C LYS A 168 -4.95 18.57 2.31
N ALA A 169 -3.94 17.75 2.58
CA ALA A 169 -4.02 16.31 2.43
C ALA A 169 -5.05 15.69 3.40
N ILE A 170 -5.08 16.14 4.66
CA ILE A 170 -6.12 15.74 5.62
C ILE A 170 -7.51 16.21 5.17
N ALA A 171 -7.64 17.43 4.65
CA ALA A 171 -8.91 17.93 4.14
C ALA A 171 -9.41 17.08 2.94
N LEU A 172 -8.53 16.74 2.00
CA LEU A 172 -8.85 15.85 0.88
C LEU A 172 -9.24 14.44 1.34
N PHE A 173 -8.54 13.90 2.35
CA PHE A 173 -8.85 12.59 2.94
C PHE A 173 -10.27 12.59 3.54
N ASN A 174 -10.59 13.59 4.35
CA ASN A 174 -11.92 13.73 4.95
C ASN A 174 -12.99 13.90 3.86
N GLU A 175 -12.75 14.71 2.84
CA GLU A 175 -13.64 14.86 1.69
C GLU A 175 -13.89 13.52 0.96
N ALA A 176 -12.83 12.70 0.79
CA ALA A 176 -12.92 11.39 0.17
C ALA A 176 -13.82 10.44 1.00
N VAL A 177 -13.67 10.45 2.32
CA VAL A 177 -14.49 9.65 3.23
C VAL A 177 -15.94 10.14 3.22
N ASP A 178 -16.18 11.44 3.35
CA ASP A 178 -17.53 12.01 3.45
C ASP A 178 -18.34 11.78 2.16
N LYS A 179 -17.72 11.93 0.99
CA LYS A 179 -18.39 11.70 -0.31
C LYS A 179 -18.81 10.26 -0.55
N ASN A 180 -18.21 9.32 0.14
CA ASN A 180 -18.42 7.89 -0.09
C ASN A 180 -19.16 7.21 1.08
N ASN A 181 -19.68 7.96 2.05
CA ASN A 181 -20.27 7.43 3.28
C ASN A 181 -21.75 6.99 3.13
N GLU A 182 -22.31 7.01 1.93
CA GLU A 182 -23.76 6.80 1.70
C GLU A 182 -24.16 5.40 1.23
N ALA A 183 -23.22 4.49 0.97
CA ALA A 183 -23.49 3.15 0.45
C ALA A 183 -22.63 2.03 1.12
N GLU A 184 -22.90 0.78 0.90
CA GLU A 184 -22.35 -0.46 1.51
C GLU A 184 -20.83 -0.41 1.90
N LYS A 185 -20.52 -0.46 3.18
CA LYS A 185 -19.24 -0.15 3.86
C LYS A 185 -17.91 -0.51 3.17
N LEU A 186 -17.76 -1.66 2.53
CA LEU A 186 -16.46 -2.06 1.92
C LEU A 186 -16.22 -1.39 0.56
N LYS A 187 -17.26 -1.23 -0.25
CA LYS A 187 -17.18 -0.57 -1.55
C LYS A 187 -16.88 0.92 -1.38
N ASP A 188 -17.36 1.49 -0.28
CA ASP A 188 -17.17 2.90 0.04
C ASP A 188 -15.76 3.24 0.44
N LEU A 189 -15.08 2.35 1.19
CA LEU A 189 -13.68 2.52 1.56
C LEU A 189 -12.77 2.48 0.32
N GLN A 190 -13.02 1.58 -0.63
CA GLN A 190 -12.26 1.54 -1.88
C GLN A 190 -12.54 2.78 -2.74
N ASN A 191 -13.79 3.18 -2.88
CA ASN A 191 -14.14 4.40 -3.61
C ASN A 191 -13.51 5.66 -2.98
N ALA A 192 -13.40 5.71 -1.65
CA ALA A 192 -12.73 6.80 -0.94
C ALA A 192 -11.22 6.81 -1.22
N ALA A 193 -10.57 5.64 -1.18
CA ALA A 193 -9.17 5.51 -1.56
C ALA A 193 -8.94 5.97 -3.01
N ASP A 194 -9.73 5.46 -3.96
CA ASP A 194 -9.64 5.83 -5.38
C ASP A 194 -9.86 7.35 -5.61
N TYR A 195 -10.80 7.95 -4.86
CA TYR A 195 -11.01 9.40 -4.92
C TYR A 195 -9.79 10.16 -4.44
N PHE A 196 -9.20 9.75 -3.30
CA PHE A 196 -7.98 10.36 -2.78
C PHE A 196 -6.83 10.23 -3.77
N LEU A 197 -6.54 9.00 -4.26
CA LEU A 197 -5.46 8.73 -5.20
C LEU A 197 -5.55 9.60 -6.44
N LYS A 198 -6.74 9.70 -7.03
CA LYS A 198 -7.00 10.52 -8.24
C LYS A 198 -6.73 12.01 -8.02
N ASN A 199 -6.92 12.52 -6.81
CA ASN A 199 -6.79 13.94 -6.49
C ASN A 199 -5.53 14.28 -5.68
N SER A 200 -4.70 13.30 -5.33
CA SER A 200 -3.51 13.42 -4.45
C SER A 200 -2.51 14.48 -4.93
N TYR A 201 -2.39 14.67 -6.25
CA TYR A 201 -1.52 15.68 -6.85
C TYR A 201 -1.87 17.12 -6.43
N THR A 202 -3.14 17.39 -6.06
CA THR A 202 -3.59 18.72 -5.63
C THR A 202 -3.02 19.11 -4.26
N VAL A 203 -2.58 18.13 -3.49
CA VAL A 203 -2.01 18.31 -2.15
C VAL A 203 -0.50 18.01 -2.10
N GLY A 204 0.12 17.84 -3.27
CA GLY A 204 1.56 17.60 -3.41
C GLY A 204 1.98 16.17 -3.10
N ILE A 205 1.07 15.20 -3.24
CA ILE A 205 1.37 13.77 -3.22
C ILE A 205 1.29 13.27 -4.67
N ASP A 206 2.39 12.72 -5.16
CA ASP A 206 2.44 12.06 -6.47
C ASP A 206 2.06 10.59 -6.32
N TYR A 207 1.11 10.16 -7.14
CA TYR A 207 0.66 8.78 -7.28
C TYR A 207 0.96 8.26 -8.68
N ASP A 208 1.45 7.03 -8.80
CA ASP A 208 1.61 6.31 -10.06
C ASP A 208 1.36 4.81 -9.87
N ASN A 209 0.80 4.15 -10.88
CA ASN A 209 0.48 2.72 -10.92
C ASN A 209 1.04 2.11 -12.22
N ARG A 210 1.79 0.99 -12.12
CA ARG A 210 2.49 0.31 -13.24
C ARG A 210 2.29 -1.21 -13.22
#